data_bf27705398668cdb765b550cd330ee2e
#
_entry.id   bf27705398668cdb765b550cd330ee2e
#
_cell.length_a   1.000
_cell.length_b   1.000
_cell.length_c   1.000
_cell.angle_alpha   90.00
_cell.angle_beta   90.00
_cell.angle_gamma   90.00
#
_symmetry.space_group_name_H-M   'P 1'
#
loop_
_entity.id
_entity.type
_entity.pdbx_description
1 polymer ?
#
loop_
_entity_poly.entity_id
_entity_poly.type
_entity_poly.pdbx_seq_one_letter_code
_entity_poly.pdbx_strand_id
1 'polypeptide(L)'
;AGVESIQVIRGSAAVTQGIGNGLGSAGGVINVTTKTPRYINHGQLSAQYGSWNTFRSTFDVQRTVTENKNLAFRLTGAAQRGDSYREVIKNKSFYINPSMAWKIDDKTEFVAEFDYYKGDKTPDRGTVNLGDNFTEALYDIGDKFMGYDIDNTEIKNYSYAARLTRQLTNNISARVAYFSNFYTSDQLGSTLASPKGSKEY
;
A
#
# COMPACT_ATOMS: atom_id res chain seq x y z
N ALA A 1 -0.08 8.19 -2.51
CA ALA A 1 0.91 9.20 -2.92
C ALA A 1 1.97 8.59 -3.85
N GLY A 2 2.60 7.46 -3.50
CA GLY A 2 3.70 6.85 -4.26
C GLY A 2 3.30 6.05 -5.51
N VAL A 3 2.04 5.86 -5.80
CA VAL A 3 1.56 5.07 -6.95
C VAL A 3 1.41 5.96 -8.18
N GLU A 4 2.02 5.55 -9.30
CA GLU A 4 1.86 6.16 -10.62
C GLU A 4 0.68 5.55 -11.36
N SER A 5 0.60 4.19 -11.39
CA SER A 5 -0.48 3.47 -12.06
C SER A 5 -0.79 2.12 -11.40
N ILE A 6 -2.02 1.67 -11.58
CA ILE A 6 -2.48 0.34 -11.17
C ILE A 6 -3.06 -0.33 -12.41
N GLN A 7 -2.56 -1.52 -12.72
CA GLN A 7 -3.02 -2.34 -13.84
C GLN A 7 -3.59 -3.65 -13.31
N VAL A 8 -4.79 -4.00 -13.74
CA VAL A 8 -5.43 -5.27 -13.39
C VAL A 8 -5.40 -6.15 -14.63
N ILE A 9 -4.64 -7.24 -14.57
CA ILE A 9 -4.46 -8.21 -15.64
C ILE A 9 -5.26 -9.46 -15.28
N ARG A 10 -6.27 -9.81 -16.05
CA ARG A 10 -7.16 -10.93 -15.80
C ARG A 10 -6.86 -12.12 -16.71
N GLY A 11 -7.10 -13.32 -16.19
CA GLY A 11 -7.00 -14.55 -16.96
C GLY A 11 -5.57 -15.03 -17.22
N SER A 12 -5.39 -15.90 -18.21
CA SER A 12 -4.12 -16.56 -18.55
C SER A 12 -3.00 -15.61 -18.97
N ALA A 13 -3.32 -14.39 -19.40
CA ALA A 13 -2.33 -13.36 -19.72
C ALA A 13 -1.45 -12.98 -18.52
N ALA A 14 -1.91 -13.17 -17.29
CA ALA A 14 -1.12 -12.93 -16.09
C ALA A 14 0.09 -13.89 -15.98
N VAL A 15 -0.04 -15.11 -16.50
CA VAL A 15 1.03 -16.13 -16.48
C VAL A 15 2.14 -15.80 -17.49
N THR A 16 1.78 -15.22 -18.64
CA THR A 16 2.73 -14.95 -19.73
C THR A 16 3.58 -13.71 -19.48
N GLN A 17 3.21 -12.83 -18.56
CA GLN A 17 3.97 -11.60 -18.26
C GLN A 17 5.14 -11.80 -17.31
N GLY A 18 5.43 -13.03 -16.88
CA GLY A 18 6.59 -13.32 -16.04
C GLY A 18 6.58 -12.60 -14.68
N ILE A 19 5.43 -12.07 -14.27
CA ILE A 19 5.23 -11.52 -12.93
C ILE A 19 5.06 -12.73 -12.01
N GLY A 20 6.15 -13.46 -11.86
CA GLY A 20 6.12 -14.72 -11.19
C GLY A 20 6.81 -14.66 -9.85
N ASN A 21 6.03 -14.67 -8.81
CA ASN A 21 6.42 -15.34 -7.58
C ASN A 21 5.84 -16.77 -7.58
N GLY A 22 5.85 -17.45 -8.72
CA GLY A 22 5.48 -18.87 -8.83
C GLY A 22 4.02 -19.24 -8.55
N LEU A 23 3.20 -18.29 -8.15
CA LEU A 23 1.80 -18.48 -7.81
C LEU A 23 0.94 -17.54 -8.69
N GLY A 24 0.87 -17.84 -9.97
CA GLY A 24 -0.12 -17.22 -10.84
C GLY A 24 -1.51 -17.44 -10.22
N SER A 25 -2.12 -16.40 -9.70
CA SER A 25 -3.52 -16.47 -9.30
C SER A 25 -4.36 -16.73 -10.53
N ALA A 26 -5.17 -17.78 -10.53
CA ALA A 26 -6.09 -18.10 -11.61
C ALA A 26 -7.07 -16.94 -11.92
N GLY A 27 -7.25 -16.02 -10.98
CA GLY A 27 -8.11 -14.83 -11.11
C GLY A 27 -7.45 -13.62 -11.76
N GLY A 28 -6.13 -13.56 -11.82
CA GLY A 28 -5.38 -12.41 -12.38
C GLY A 28 -4.32 -11.84 -11.45
N VAL A 29 -3.69 -10.75 -11.92
CA VAL A 29 -2.61 -10.03 -11.20
C VAL A 29 -2.91 -8.54 -11.15
N ILE A 30 -2.68 -7.94 -10.00
CA ILE A 30 -2.66 -6.48 -9.85
C ILE A 30 -1.21 -6.02 -9.88
N ASN A 31 -0.84 -5.30 -10.94
CA ASN A 31 0.46 -4.69 -11.08
C ASN A 31 0.40 -3.23 -10.62
N VAL A 32 1.20 -2.87 -9.64
CA VAL A 32 1.30 -1.50 -9.12
C VAL A 32 2.66 -0.93 -9.52
N THR A 33 2.63 0.16 -10.27
CA THR A 33 3.84 0.90 -10.64
C THR A 33 4.00 2.11 -9.72
N THR A 34 5.15 2.22 -9.10
CA THR A 34 5.52 3.35 -8.24
C THR A 34 5.99 4.55 -9.05
N LYS A 35 5.87 5.73 -8.46
CA LYS A 35 6.35 6.98 -9.05
C LYS A 35 7.88 7.02 -9.01
N THR A 36 8.53 6.93 -10.16
CA THR A 36 9.98 7.10 -10.29
C THR A 36 10.36 8.57 -10.56
N PRO A 37 11.61 8.97 -10.23
CA PRO A 37 12.08 10.32 -10.55
C PRO A 37 12.07 10.58 -12.05
N ARG A 38 11.63 11.77 -12.42
CA ARG A 38 11.80 12.33 -13.76
C ARG A 38 12.81 13.46 -13.67
N TYR A 39 13.56 13.73 -14.72
CA TYR A 39 14.64 14.74 -14.73
C TYR A 39 14.09 16.17 -14.85
N ILE A 40 13.09 16.49 -14.00
CA ILE A 40 12.45 17.80 -13.87
C ILE A 40 12.32 18.18 -12.40
N ASN A 41 12.26 19.47 -12.13
CA ASN A 41 11.93 19.98 -10.80
C ASN A 41 10.42 20.12 -10.67
N HIS A 42 9.86 19.47 -9.65
CA HIS A 42 8.42 19.50 -9.36
C HIS A 42 8.19 19.39 -7.86
N GLY A 43 7.15 20.06 -7.37
CA GLY A 43 6.71 19.93 -5.99
C GLY A 43 5.19 20.06 -5.90
N GLN A 44 4.57 19.15 -5.16
CA GLN A 44 3.14 19.16 -4.88
C GLN A 44 2.93 18.83 -3.40
N LEU A 45 2.08 19.59 -2.75
CA LEU A 45 1.58 19.34 -1.40
C LEU A 45 0.06 19.35 -1.43
N SER A 46 -0.58 18.39 -0.77
CA SER A 46 -2.03 18.41 -0.59
C SER A 46 -2.41 18.09 0.84
N ALA A 47 -3.52 18.66 1.30
CA ALA A 47 -4.16 18.35 2.55
C ALA A 47 -5.66 18.19 2.33
N GLN A 48 -6.25 17.20 2.97
CA GLN A 48 -7.68 16.89 2.89
C GLN A 48 -8.20 16.69 4.31
N TYR A 49 -9.38 17.23 4.56
CA TYR A 49 -10.11 17.02 5.80
C TYR A 49 -11.54 16.55 5.46
N GLY A 50 -12.04 15.57 6.19
CA GLY A 50 -13.34 14.95 5.93
C GLY A 50 -14.06 14.53 7.21
N SER A 51 -15.19 13.85 7.05
CA SER A 51 -16.01 13.33 8.15
C SER A 51 -15.19 12.42 9.08
N TRP A 52 -15.65 12.29 10.32
CA TRP A 52 -15.01 11.50 11.38
C TRP A 52 -13.53 11.86 11.61
N ASN A 53 -13.24 13.16 11.69
CA ASN A 53 -11.90 13.68 11.91
C ASN A 53 -10.84 13.14 10.93
N THR A 54 -11.28 12.70 9.74
CA THR A 54 -10.35 12.20 8.74
C THR A 54 -9.49 13.34 8.22
N PHE A 55 -8.21 13.24 8.44
CA PHE A 55 -7.19 14.14 7.91
C PHE A 55 -6.15 13.35 7.13
N ARG A 56 -5.87 13.81 5.90
CA ARG A 56 -4.83 13.24 5.04
C ARG A 56 -3.96 14.35 4.47
N SER A 57 -2.66 14.21 4.59
CA SER A 57 -1.68 15.05 3.88
C SER A 57 -0.84 14.18 2.95
N THR A 58 -0.48 14.73 1.79
CA THR A 58 0.44 14.08 0.86
C THR A 58 1.44 15.08 0.32
N PHE A 59 2.65 14.63 0.03
CA PHE A 59 3.64 15.43 -0.67
C PHE A 59 4.32 14.60 -1.77
N ASP A 60 4.78 15.30 -2.79
CA ASP A 60 5.51 14.74 -3.93
C ASP A 60 6.50 15.80 -4.40
N VAL A 61 7.77 15.58 -4.15
CA VAL A 61 8.83 16.54 -4.48
C VAL A 61 9.91 15.81 -5.26
N GLN A 62 10.30 16.38 -6.39
CA GLN A 62 11.42 15.86 -7.17
C GLN A 62 12.36 16.97 -7.61
N ARG A 63 13.63 16.64 -7.67
CA ARG A 63 14.72 17.54 -8.02
C ARG A 63 15.76 16.87 -8.87
N THR A 64 16.25 17.61 -9.85
CA THR A 64 17.48 17.30 -10.59
C THR A 64 18.65 17.96 -9.88
N VAL A 65 19.71 17.23 -9.61
CA VAL A 65 20.82 17.70 -8.75
C VAL A 65 22.00 18.18 -9.55
N THR A 66 22.17 17.70 -10.79
CA THR A 66 23.32 18.01 -11.64
C THR A 66 22.94 18.99 -12.74
N GLU A 67 23.90 19.83 -13.17
CA GLU A 67 23.73 20.75 -14.31
C GLU A 67 23.33 19.99 -15.59
N ASN A 68 23.92 18.81 -15.81
CA ASN A 68 23.63 17.95 -16.96
C ASN A 68 22.32 17.16 -16.82
N LYS A 69 21.56 17.39 -15.73
CA LYS A 69 20.28 16.71 -15.46
C LYS A 69 20.34 15.18 -15.59
N ASN A 70 21.48 14.58 -15.23
CA ASN A 70 21.69 13.14 -15.29
C ASN A 70 21.37 12.42 -13.97
N LEU A 71 21.15 13.17 -12.86
CA LEU A 71 20.79 12.62 -11.56
C LEU A 71 19.54 13.33 -11.03
N ALA A 72 18.52 12.56 -10.70
CA ALA A 72 17.25 13.04 -10.15
C ALA A 72 16.87 12.27 -8.90
N PHE A 73 16.30 12.98 -7.92
CA PHE A 73 15.71 12.43 -6.72
C PHE A 73 14.22 12.78 -6.66
N ARG A 74 13.42 11.85 -6.13
CA ARG A 74 12.02 12.07 -5.81
C ARG A 74 11.73 11.57 -4.43
N LEU A 75 10.94 12.32 -3.69
CA LEU A 75 10.44 11.93 -2.39
C LEU A 75 8.92 12.10 -2.41
N THR A 76 8.20 10.99 -2.26
CA THR A 76 6.75 11.02 -2.09
C THR A 76 6.38 10.54 -0.70
N GLY A 77 5.29 11.04 -0.16
CA GLY A 77 4.81 10.59 1.14
C GLY A 77 3.36 10.94 1.39
N ALA A 78 2.80 10.24 2.38
CA ALA A 78 1.45 10.46 2.87
C ALA A 78 1.37 10.19 4.37
N ALA A 79 0.61 11.01 5.08
CA ALA A 79 0.18 10.74 6.44
C ALA A 79 -1.33 10.88 6.50
N GLN A 80 -1.99 9.93 7.15
CA GLN A 80 -3.43 9.92 7.32
C GLN A 80 -3.80 9.51 8.74
N ARG A 81 -4.84 10.13 9.25
CA ARG A 81 -5.54 9.69 10.45
C ARG A 81 -7.04 9.87 10.23
N GLY A 82 -7.84 9.06 10.89
CA GLY A 82 -9.29 9.20 10.85
C GLY A 82 -9.93 8.29 11.90
N ASP A 83 -11.11 8.69 12.34
CA ASP A 83 -12.00 7.89 13.16
C ASP A 83 -13.01 7.17 12.24
N SER A 84 -13.97 6.48 12.80
CA SER A 84 -15.09 5.85 12.11
C SER A 84 -16.42 6.41 12.63
N TYR A 85 -17.54 6.07 11.96
CA TYR A 85 -18.87 6.26 12.52
C TYR A 85 -19.12 5.40 13.77
N ARG A 86 -18.38 4.29 13.90
CA ARG A 86 -18.38 3.47 15.11
C ARG A 86 -17.40 4.00 16.12
N GLU A 87 -17.81 3.97 17.40
CA GLU A 87 -16.95 4.33 18.52
C GLU A 87 -15.68 3.48 18.56
N VAL A 88 -14.58 4.04 19.09
CA VAL A 88 -13.29 3.38 19.30
C VAL A 88 -12.50 3.09 18.00
N ILE A 89 -13.16 2.93 16.86
CA ILE A 89 -12.46 2.56 15.61
C ILE A 89 -11.67 3.75 15.08
N LYS A 90 -10.35 3.55 14.99
CA LYS A 90 -9.37 4.54 14.50
C LYS A 90 -8.47 3.93 13.45
N ASN A 91 -7.99 4.79 12.56
CA ASN A 91 -7.02 4.44 11.53
C ASN A 91 -5.93 5.51 11.46
N LYS A 92 -4.68 5.09 11.50
CA LYS A 92 -3.51 5.94 11.23
C LYS A 92 -2.62 5.25 10.23
N SER A 93 -2.08 5.99 9.29
CA SER A 93 -1.09 5.46 8.36
C SER A 93 -0.05 6.49 7.98
N PHE A 94 1.15 6.01 7.74
CA PHE A 94 2.27 6.78 7.25
C PHE A 94 2.93 6.03 6.10
N TYR A 95 3.28 6.74 5.05
CA TYR A 95 3.97 6.24 3.88
C TYR A 95 5.05 7.21 3.44
N ILE A 96 6.22 6.69 3.08
CA ILE A 96 7.30 7.46 2.48
C ILE A 96 8.04 6.62 1.46
N ASN A 97 8.36 7.23 0.31
CA ASN A 97 9.08 6.60 -0.78
C ASN A 97 10.14 7.58 -1.32
N PRO A 98 11.37 7.52 -0.83
CA PRO A 98 12.53 8.10 -1.49
C PRO A 98 12.94 7.26 -2.69
N SER A 99 13.27 7.90 -3.80
CA SER A 99 13.73 7.27 -5.02
C SER A 99 14.76 8.11 -5.75
N MET A 100 15.61 7.45 -6.53
CA MET A 100 16.70 8.04 -7.28
C MET A 100 16.70 7.48 -8.69
N ALA A 101 16.94 8.33 -9.69
CA ALA A 101 17.21 7.94 -11.06
C ALA A 101 18.52 8.60 -11.53
N TRP A 102 19.40 7.79 -12.09
CA TRP A 102 20.70 8.21 -12.55
C TRP A 102 20.98 7.71 -13.98
N LYS A 103 21.11 8.65 -14.91
CA LYS A 103 21.65 8.39 -16.24
C LYS A 103 23.17 8.34 -16.13
N ILE A 104 23.72 7.14 -16.11
CA ILE A 104 25.18 6.91 -16.02
C ILE A 104 25.84 7.39 -17.32
N ASP A 105 25.21 7.06 -18.44
CA ASP A 105 25.52 7.53 -19.80
C ASP A 105 24.21 7.62 -20.62
N ASP A 106 24.31 8.00 -21.89
CA ASP A 106 23.15 8.16 -22.79
C ASP A 106 22.37 6.85 -23.06
N LYS A 107 22.97 5.71 -22.74
CA LYS A 107 22.41 4.38 -22.97
C LYS A 107 22.12 3.61 -21.68
N THR A 108 22.55 4.12 -20.53
CA THR A 108 22.49 3.40 -19.25
C THR A 108 21.79 4.22 -18.19
N GLU A 109 20.71 3.69 -17.66
CA GLU A 109 19.98 4.29 -16.56
C GLU A 109 19.89 3.33 -15.38
N PHE A 110 20.14 3.85 -14.19
CA PHE A 110 19.95 3.19 -12.91
C PHE A 110 18.84 3.87 -12.13
N VAL A 111 17.91 3.09 -11.58
CA VAL A 111 16.84 3.58 -10.71
C VAL A 111 16.85 2.76 -9.43
N ALA A 112 16.76 3.44 -8.29
CA ALA A 112 16.62 2.82 -6.98
C ALA A 112 15.47 3.46 -6.23
N GLU A 113 14.72 2.63 -5.50
CA GLU A 113 13.54 3.02 -4.73
C GLU A 113 13.53 2.31 -3.39
N PHE A 114 13.04 3.01 -2.38
CA PHE A 114 12.73 2.46 -1.07
C PHE A 114 11.32 2.87 -0.69
N ASP A 115 10.53 1.92 -0.22
CA ASP A 115 9.19 2.18 0.32
C ASP A 115 9.13 1.81 1.79
N TYR A 116 8.53 2.68 2.57
CA TYR A 116 8.13 2.38 3.95
C TYR A 116 6.66 2.72 4.15
N TYR A 117 5.92 1.74 4.63
CA TYR A 117 4.55 1.92 5.06
C TYR A 117 4.38 1.44 6.50
N LYS A 118 3.71 2.25 7.31
CA LYS A 118 3.20 1.87 8.62
C LYS A 118 1.71 2.21 8.70
N GLY A 119 0.92 1.23 9.13
CA GLY A 119 -0.51 1.40 9.38
C GLY A 119 -0.89 0.85 10.74
N ASP A 120 -1.67 1.61 11.49
CA ASP A 120 -2.29 1.22 12.75
C ASP A 120 -3.79 1.38 12.60
N LYS A 121 -4.55 0.32 12.82
CA LYS A 121 -6.02 0.37 12.75
C LYS A 121 -6.67 -0.50 13.81
N THR A 122 -7.78 -0.02 14.36
CA THR A 122 -8.67 -0.88 15.15
C THR A 122 -9.42 -1.82 14.21
N PRO A 123 -9.33 -3.15 14.39
CA PRO A 123 -10.05 -4.11 13.54
C PRO A 123 -11.56 -4.02 13.80
N ASP A 124 -12.34 -3.68 12.78
CA ASP A 124 -13.81 -3.71 12.84
C ASP A 124 -14.31 -5.13 12.51
N ARG A 125 -14.99 -5.76 13.44
CA ARG A 125 -15.52 -7.12 13.27
C ARG A 125 -16.96 -7.15 12.71
N GLY A 126 -17.53 -5.99 12.44
CA GLY A 126 -18.86 -5.85 11.89
C GLY A 126 -19.97 -6.15 12.89
N THR A 127 -21.03 -6.78 12.41
CA THR A 127 -22.21 -7.16 13.17
C THR A 127 -22.20 -8.64 13.51
N VAL A 128 -22.99 -9.05 14.51
CA VAL A 128 -23.22 -10.46 14.87
C VAL A 128 -24.53 -10.91 14.29
N ASN A 129 -24.55 -12.08 13.64
CA ASN A 129 -25.78 -12.76 13.27
C ASN A 129 -26.23 -13.64 14.44
N LEU A 130 -27.40 -13.34 14.99
CA LEU A 130 -28.03 -14.09 16.10
C LEU A 130 -29.11 -15.06 15.64
N GLY A 131 -29.39 -15.16 14.32
CA GLY A 131 -30.43 -16.02 13.78
C GLY A 131 -29.94 -17.39 13.36
N ASP A 132 -30.80 -18.37 13.40
CA ASP A 132 -30.55 -19.74 12.92
C ASP A 132 -30.33 -19.80 11.41
N ASN A 133 -30.87 -18.81 10.69
CA ASN A 133 -30.68 -18.62 9.24
C ASN A 133 -29.89 -17.33 9.00
N PHE A 134 -28.92 -17.37 8.08
CA PHE A 134 -28.03 -16.25 7.73
C PHE A 134 -28.72 -14.94 7.29
N THR A 135 -30.05 -14.91 7.25
CA THR A 135 -30.83 -13.79 6.73
C THR A 135 -31.75 -13.10 7.76
N GLU A 136 -31.99 -13.67 8.96
CA GLU A 136 -33.15 -13.21 9.73
C GLU A 136 -32.87 -12.41 11.00
N ALA A 137 -31.69 -12.40 11.55
CA ALA A 137 -31.42 -11.62 12.75
C ALA A 137 -30.00 -11.06 12.79
N LEU A 138 -29.73 -10.04 12.01
CA LEU A 138 -28.56 -9.19 12.23
C LEU A 138 -28.80 -8.35 13.47
N TYR A 139 -28.01 -8.53 14.49
CA TYR A 139 -28.01 -7.63 15.64
C TYR A 139 -27.47 -6.28 15.17
N ASP A 140 -28.34 -5.27 15.16
CA ASP A 140 -27.92 -3.90 14.87
C ASP A 140 -27.22 -3.33 16.09
N ILE A 141 -25.90 -3.27 16.02
CA ILE A 141 -25.07 -2.67 17.06
C ILE A 141 -24.99 -1.14 16.94
N GLY A 142 -25.58 -0.56 15.88
CA GLY A 142 -25.53 0.88 15.62
C GLY A 142 -24.09 1.36 15.46
N ASP A 143 -23.72 2.36 16.26
CA ASP A 143 -22.39 2.95 16.31
C ASP A 143 -21.43 2.26 17.31
N LYS A 144 -21.88 1.24 18.03
CA LYS A 144 -21.08 0.54 19.04
C LYS A 144 -20.02 -0.35 18.39
N PHE A 145 -18.91 -0.50 19.08
CA PHE A 145 -17.82 -1.40 18.71
C PHE A 145 -17.90 -2.70 19.52
N MET A 146 -17.76 -3.84 18.82
CA MET A 146 -17.78 -5.17 19.45
C MET A 146 -16.36 -5.67 19.71
N GLY A 147 -15.60 -4.96 20.51
CA GLY A 147 -14.23 -5.27 20.88
C GLY A 147 -13.83 -4.42 22.07
N TYR A 148 -12.54 -4.40 22.35
CA TYR A 148 -11.96 -3.56 23.37
C TYR A 148 -11.16 -2.43 22.71
N ASP A 149 -10.96 -1.33 23.43
CA ASP A 149 -10.19 -0.18 23.00
C ASP A 149 -8.69 -0.49 22.75
N ILE A 150 -8.21 -1.61 23.32
CA ILE A 150 -6.87 -2.14 23.12
C ILE A 150 -6.72 -2.95 21.81
N ASP A 151 -7.83 -3.29 21.13
CA ASP A 151 -7.79 -4.03 19.87
C ASP A 151 -7.08 -3.19 18.80
N ASN A 152 -6.02 -3.73 18.24
CA ASN A 152 -5.22 -3.04 17.25
C ASN A 152 -4.60 -4.01 16.23
N THR A 153 -4.43 -3.54 15.02
CA THR A 153 -3.62 -4.19 13.99
C THR A 153 -2.55 -3.20 13.53
N GLU A 154 -1.30 -3.50 13.83
CA GLU A 154 -0.15 -2.78 13.30
C GLU A 154 0.39 -3.52 12.06
N ILE A 155 0.58 -2.78 10.97
CA ILE A 155 1.19 -3.27 9.73
C ILE A 155 2.43 -2.44 9.46
N LYS A 156 3.55 -3.11 9.18
CA LYS A 156 4.78 -2.49 8.67
C LYS A 156 5.19 -3.18 7.37
N ASN A 157 5.52 -2.39 6.39
CA ASN A 157 6.02 -2.88 5.11
C ASN A 157 7.25 -2.07 4.67
N TYR A 158 8.30 -2.79 4.28
CA TYR A 158 9.53 -2.22 3.71
C TYR A 158 9.76 -2.87 2.36
N SER A 159 9.94 -2.07 1.32
CA SER A 159 10.29 -2.56 -0.01
C SER A 159 11.52 -1.86 -0.54
N TYR A 160 12.36 -2.61 -1.21
CA TYR A 160 13.55 -2.10 -1.91
C TYR A 160 13.46 -2.56 -3.36
N ALA A 161 13.65 -1.63 -4.27
CA ALA A 161 13.75 -1.94 -5.69
C ALA A 161 14.98 -1.25 -6.29
N ALA A 162 15.70 -1.96 -7.15
CA ALA A 162 16.77 -1.42 -7.94
C ALA A 162 16.67 -1.96 -9.36
N ARG A 163 16.89 -1.11 -10.34
CA ARG A 163 16.79 -1.45 -11.76
C ARG A 163 17.90 -0.78 -12.54
N LEU A 164 18.65 -1.57 -13.31
CA LEU A 164 19.62 -1.10 -14.29
C LEU A 164 19.11 -1.45 -15.68
N THR A 165 18.97 -0.45 -16.53
CA THR A 165 18.58 -0.62 -17.94
C THR A 165 19.70 -0.10 -18.82
N ARG A 166 20.12 -0.89 -19.82
CA ARG A 166 21.14 -0.50 -20.80
C ARG A 166 20.67 -0.81 -22.21
N GLN A 167 20.77 0.17 -23.08
CA GLN A 167 20.58 0.00 -24.51
C GLN A 167 21.88 -0.52 -25.15
N LEU A 168 21.88 -1.78 -25.59
CA LEU A 168 23.04 -2.45 -26.16
C LEU A 168 23.24 -2.06 -27.62
N THR A 169 22.17 -2.00 -28.39
CA THR A 169 22.11 -1.54 -29.79
C THR A 169 20.85 -0.69 -30.00
N ASN A 170 20.65 -0.14 -31.19
CA ASN A 170 19.45 0.63 -31.50
C ASN A 170 18.13 -0.15 -31.32
N ASN A 171 18.21 -1.49 -31.39
CA ASN A 171 17.03 -2.35 -31.35
C ASN A 171 17.03 -3.32 -30.16
N ILE A 172 18.08 -3.36 -29.36
CA ILE A 172 18.23 -4.30 -28.24
C ILE A 172 18.52 -3.55 -26.96
N SER A 173 17.74 -3.80 -25.92
CA SER A 173 18.00 -3.32 -24.57
C SER A 173 18.05 -4.49 -23.59
N ALA A 174 18.90 -4.37 -22.57
CA ALA A 174 18.98 -5.28 -21.45
C ALA A 174 18.50 -4.58 -20.16
N ARG A 175 17.81 -5.32 -19.29
CA ARG A 175 17.38 -4.85 -17.99
C ARG A 175 17.67 -5.89 -16.93
N VAL A 176 18.27 -5.43 -15.84
CA VAL A 176 18.41 -6.20 -14.60
C VAL A 176 17.64 -5.48 -13.51
N ALA A 177 16.83 -6.21 -12.76
CA ALA A 177 16.07 -5.64 -11.67
C ALA A 177 16.15 -6.54 -10.43
N TYR A 178 16.21 -5.90 -9.27
CA TYR A 178 16.13 -6.53 -7.96
C TYR A 178 14.94 -5.93 -7.21
N PHE A 179 14.18 -6.78 -6.54
CA PHE A 179 13.07 -6.38 -5.67
C PHE A 179 13.08 -7.22 -4.40
N SER A 180 12.86 -6.59 -3.26
CA SER A 180 12.67 -7.24 -1.98
C SER A 180 11.57 -6.55 -1.20
N ASN A 181 10.76 -7.35 -0.48
CA ASN A 181 9.68 -6.85 0.36
C ASN A 181 9.69 -7.58 1.71
N PHE A 182 9.54 -6.83 2.79
CA PHE A 182 9.41 -7.32 4.15
C PHE A 182 8.10 -6.79 4.74
N TYR A 183 7.23 -7.70 5.10
CA TYR A 183 5.93 -7.40 5.67
C TYR A 183 5.81 -7.99 7.07
N THR A 184 5.37 -7.18 8.01
CA THR A 184 5.03 -7.59 9.38
C THR A 184 3.61 -7.14 9.69
N SER A 185 2.83 -8.01 10.30
CA SER A 185 1.50 -7.70 10.80
C SER A 185 1.34 -8.24 12.21
N ASP A 186 1.18 -7.34 13.16
CA ASP A 186 0.92 -7.64 14.56
C ASP A 186 -0.54 -7.31 14.85
N GLN A 187 -1.31 -8.29 15.28
CA GLN A 187 -2.73 -8.13 15.56
C GLN A 187 -3.05 -8.56 16.99
N LEU A 188 -3.60 -7.62 17.75
CA LEU A 188 -4.30 -7.87 19.00
C LEU A 188 -5.80 -7.65 18.73
N GLY A 189 -6.61 -8.65 19.00
CA GLY A 189 -8.04 -8.54 18.71
C GLY A 189 -8.86 -9.48 19.56
N SER A 190 -9.96 -8.94 20.09
CA SER A 190 -10.96 -9.69 20.86
C SER A 190 -11.80 -10.57 19.96
N THR A 191 -12.19 -11.73 20.44
CA THR A 191 -13.14 -12.62 19.78
C THR A 191 -14.32 -12.88 20.70
N LEU A 192 -15.50 -12.94 20.13
CA LEU A 192 -16.66 -13.45 20.86
C LEU A 192 -16.48 -14.95 21.07
N ALA A 193 -16.51 -15.39 22.33
CA ALA A 193 -16.50 -16.80 22.67
C ALA A 193 -17.91 -17.24 23.01
N SER A 194 -18.39 -18.33 22.37
CA SER A 194 -19.63 -18.99 22.78
C SER A 194 -19.39 -19.69 24.11
N PRO A 195 -20.25 -19.48 25.13
CA PRO A 195 -20.16 -20.24 26.37
C PRO A 195 -20.31 -21.74 26.06
N LYS A 196 -19.40 -22.57 26.58
CA LYS A 196 -19.51 -24.02 26.45
C LYS A 196 -20.83 -24.49 27.07
N GLY A 197 -21.72 -25.09 26.27
CA GLY A 197 -22.95 -25.72 26.73
C GLY A 197 -24.23 -24.88 26.61
N SER A 198 -24.19 -23.63 26.17
CA SER A 198 -25.41 -22.90 25.81
C SER A 198 -25.82 -23.26 24.38
N LYS A 199 -26.93 -23.94 24.25
CA LYS A 199 -27.67 -24.13 22.99
C LYS A 199 -28.67 -23.00 22.74
N GLU A 200 -28.72 -22.00 23.60
CA GLU A 200 -29.61 -20.85 23.50
C GLU A 200 -28.76 -19.59 23.35
N TYR A 201 -29.01 -18.88 22.27
CA TYR A 201 -28.54 -17.53 21.98
C TYR A 201 -29.71 -16.55 22.09
#